data_14e30fbaa174b689a72a5cafbf6fe486
#
_entry.id   14e30fbaa174b689a72a5cafbf6fe486
#
_cell.length_a   1.000
_cell.length_b   1.000
_cell.length_c   1.000
_cell.angle_alpha   90.00
_cell.angle_beta   90.00
_cell.angle_gamma   90.00
#
_symmetry.space_group_name_H-M   'P 1'
#
loop_
_entity.id
_entity.type
_entity.pdbx_description
1 polymer ?
#
loop_
_entity_poly.entity_id
_entity_poly.type
_entity_poly.pdbx_seq_one_letter_code
_entity_poly.pdbx_strand_id
1 'polypeptide(L)'
;MLLKIDCVWEHNGNDSLLYAVDYIGAYTRGESLEIAKAKMPGEIASYLKWLGEDAPDSIEAVVVEEKESELDIKDADSDVLFESEKAPLTADEYEKLKSLALKSAMDFLALYKSIPDKSATAIAERKTFYGQVPRTADEMYEHTKNVNEYYFAEINVDADNNGNIYECRKRGYEALEAKPDFLQNTVIEGSYGEGWSLRKVLRHFIWHDRIHAKAMYRMASKVFGVAKIENPFCF
;
A
#
# COMPACT_ATOMS: atom_id res chain seq x y z
N MET A 1 -4.84 -25.88 9.12
CA MET A 1 -5.57 -25.01 10.07
C MET A 1 -6.19 -23.85 9.27
N LEU A 2 -7.47 -23.49 9.49
CA LEU A 2 -8.11 -22.36 8.83
C LEU A 2 -7.63 -21.05 9.46
N LEU A 3 -7.05 -20.15 8.67
CA LEU A 3 -6.72 -18.79 9.06
C LEU A 3 -7.87 -17.86 8.64
N LYS A 4 -8.48 -17.17 9.59
CA LYS A 4 -9.46 -16.12 9.31
C LYS A 4 -8.74 -14.78 9.25
N ILE A 5 -9.07 -13.99 8.22
CA ILE A 5 -8.53 -12.67 7.97
C ILE A 5 -9.64 -11.65 8.12
N ASP A 6 -9.55 -10.82 9.12
CA ASP A 6 -10.47 -9.69 9.29
C ASP A 6 -10.19 -8.66 8.20
N CYS A 7 -11.25 -8.22 7.52
CA CYS A 7 -11.15 -7.34 6.37
C CYS A 7 -12.08 -6.12 6.51
N VAL A 8 -11.58 -4.98 6.04
CA VAL A 8 -12.39 -3.78 5.77
C VAL A 8 -12.76 -3.76 4.30
N TRP A 9 -14.03 -3.61 4.00
CA TRP A 9 -14.57 -3.54 2.64
C TRP A 9 -14.99 -2.12 2.30
N GLU A 10 -14.29 -1.51 1.35
CA GLU A 10 -14.63 -0.22 0.78
C GLU A 10 -15.18 -0.41 -0.64
N HIS A 11 -16.32 0.22 -0.96
CA HIS A 11 -17.00 0.05 -2.24
C HIS A 11 -17.86 1.26 -2.62
N ASN A 12 -18.18 1.35 -3.92
CA ASN A 12 -19.11 2.34 -4.48
C ASN A 12 -20.33 1.68 -5.16
N GLY A 13 -20.62 0.41 -4.84
CA GLY A 13 -21.69 -0.38 -5.44
C GLY A 13 -21.32 -1.07 -6.77
N ASN A 14 -20.27 -0.61 -7.48
CA ASN A 14 -19.82 -1.16 -8.76
C ASN A 14 -18.42 -1.79 -8.69
N ASP A 15 -17.61 -1.36 -7.72
CA ASP A 15 -16.25 -1.83 -7.49
C ASP A 15 -15.95 -1.92 -6.00
N SER A 16 -14.97 -2.73 -5.65
CA SER A 16 -14.58 -3.04 -4.27
C SER A 16 -13.07 -3.01 -4.08
N LEU A 17 -12.65 -2.44 -2.96
CA LEU A 17 -11.36 -2.67 -2.31
C LEU A 17 -11.61 -3.44 -1.01
N LEU A 18 -10.87 -4.51 -0.81
CA LEU A 18 -10.93 -5.33 0.40
C LEU A 18 -9.54 -5.34 1.03
N TYR A 19 -9.41 -4.76 2.21
CA TYR A 19 -8.16 -4.63 2.94
C TYR A 19 -8.09 -5.63 4.07
N ALA A 20 -6.96 -6.30 4.24
CA ALA A 20 -6.69 -7.10 5.42
C ALA A 20 -6.29 -6.20 6.60
N VAL A 21 -6.91 -6.38 7.77
CA VAL A 21 -6.67 -5.53 8.95
C VAL A 21 -5.29 -5.80 9.55
N ASP A 22 -4.94 -7.08 9.78
CA ASP A 22 -3.69 -7.46 10.46
C ASP A 22 -2.50 -7.61 9.52
N TYR A 23 -2.75 -7.75 8.21
CA TYR A 23 -1.71 -7.84 7.18
C TYR A 23 -1.59 -6.50 6.46
N ILE A 24 -0.98 -5.54 7.14
CA ILE A 24 -0.96 -4.13 6.77
C ILE A 24 -0.50 -3.91 5.33
N GLY A 25 -1.37 -3.30 4.52
CA GLY A 25 -1.12 -3.05 3.09
C GLY A 25 -1.45 -4.21 2.16
N ALA A 26 -1.85 -5.39 2.68
CA ALA A 26 -2.43 -6.45 1.87
C ALA A 26 -3.87 -6.09 1.47
N TYR A 27 -4.19 -6.26 0.18
CA TYR A 27 -5.49 -5.86 -0.34
C TYR A 27 -5.84 -6.64 -1.61
N THR A 28 -7.14 -6.69 -1.90
CA THR A 28 -7.65 -7.20 -3.17
C THR A 28 -8.70 -6.25 -3.77
N ARG A 29 -8.95 -6.38 -5.06
CA ARG A 29 -9.95 -5.59 -5.79
C ARG A 29 -10.85 -6.49 -6.61
N GLY A 30 -12.10 -6.05 -6.81
CA GLY A 30 -13.07 -6.72 -7.68
C GLY A 30 -14.28 -5.85 -7.93
N GLU A 31 -15.05 -6.20 -8.97
CA GLU A 31 -16.34 -5.58 -9.28
C GLU A 31 -17.40 -5.92 -8.21
N SER A 32 -17.11 -6.89 -7.35
CA SER A 32 -17.96 -7.25 -6.21
C SER A 32 -17.14 -7.75 -5.03
N LEU A 33 -17.76 -7.78 -3.86
CA LEU A 33 -17.18 -8.34 -2.64
C LEU A 33 -16.73 -9.80 -2.82
N GLU A 34 -17.54 -10.61 -3.49
CA GLU A 34 -17.24 -12.03 -3.72
C GLU A 34 -15.97 -12.20 -4.53
N ILE A 35 -15.79 -11.38 -5.58
CA ILE A 35 -14.58 -11.39 -6.41
C ILE A 35 -13.36 -10.94 -5.61
N ALA A 36 -13.50 -9.90 -4.80
CA ALA A 36 -12.42 -9.41 -3.93
C ALA A 36 -12.06 -10.48 -2.87
N LYS A 37 -13.05 -11.07 -2.19
CA LYS A 37 -12.85 -12.15 -1.20
C LYS A 37 -12.18 -13.39 -1.80
N ALA A 38 -12.56 -13.79 -3.01
CA ALA A 38 -11.97 -14.96 -3.68
C ALA A 38 -10.46 -14.80 -3.98
N LYS A 39 -9.98 -13.57 -4.08
CA LYS A 39 -8.56 -13.24 -4.31
C LYS A 39 -7.74 -13.15 -3.02
N MET A 40 -8.37 -12.90 -1.88
CA MET A 40 -7.68 -12.64 -0.61
C MET A 40 -6.77 -13.78 -0.16
N PRO A 41 -7.13 -15.07 -0.27
CA PRO A 41 -6.23 -16.17 0.08
C PRO A 41 -4.89 -16.10 -0.67
N GLY A 42 -4.91 -15.84 -1.97
CA GLY A 42 -3.70 -15.69 -2.78
C GLY A 42 -2.86 -14.46 -2.40
N GLU A 43 -3.53 -13.35 -2.06
CA GLU A 43 -2.87 -12.14 -1.58
C GLU A 43 -2.15 -12.38 -0.26
N ILE A 44 -2.82 -13.01 0.72
CA ILE A 44 -2.24 -13.31 2.04
C ILE A 44 -1.10 -14.32 1.91
N ALA A 45 -1.23 -15.36 1.06
CA ALA A 45 -0.14 -16.31 0.84
C ALA A 45 1.11 -15.61 0.26
N SER A 46 0.94 -14.70 -0.71
CA SER A 46 2.01 -13.86 -1.25
C SER A 46 2.61 -12.94 -0.19
N TYR A 47 1.78 -12.35 0.67
CA TYR A 47 2.19 -11.45 1.73
C TYR A 47 3.02 -12.17 2.80
N LEU A 48 2.56 -13.33 3.28
CA LEU A 48 3.31 -14.15 4.23
C LEU A 48 4.66 -14.59 3.67
N LYS A 49 4.70 -15.04 2.41
CA LYS A 49 5.95 -15.36 1.73
C LYS A 49 6.90 -14.15 1.64
N TRP A 50 6.38 -12.95 1.42
CA TRP A 50 7.16 -11.71 1.45
C TRP A 50 7.77 -11.44 2.83
N LEU A 51 7.09 -11.84 3.90
CA LEU A 51 7.62 -11.76 5.27
C LEU A 51 8.55 -12.94 5.63
N GLY A 52 8.71 -13.92 4.75
CA GLY A 52 9.48 -15.15 5.02
C GLY A 52 8.72 -16.17 5.87
N GLU A 53 7.39 -16.09 5.85
CA GLU A 53 6.49 -16.97 6.61
C GLU A 53 5.76 -17.95 5.67
N ASP A 54 5.41 -19.13 6.21
CA ASP A 54 4.64 -20.12 5.48
C ASP A 54 3.14 -19.78 5.50
N ALA A 55 2.51 -19.89 4.33
CA ALA A 55 1.07 -19.72 4.25
C ALA A 55 0.33 -20.97 4.79
N PRO A 56 -0.76 -20.83 5.56
CA PRO A 56 -1.58 -21.94 5.98
C PRO A 56 -2.36 -22.56 4.81
N ASP A 57 -2.80 -23.82 4.96
CA ASP A 57 -3.50 -24.58 3.93
C ASP A 57 -4.84 -23.94 3.51
N SER A 58 -5.46 -23.17 4.39
CA SER A 58 -6.79 -22.56 4.16
C SER A 58 -6.85 -21.17 4.77
N ILE A 59 -7.33 -20.21 3.98
CA ILE A 59 -7.49 -18.80 4.35
C ILE A 59 -8.91 -18.36 4.00
N GLU A 60 -9.59 -17.69 4.93
CA GLU A 60 -10.94 -17.16 4.76
C GLU A 60 -10.96 -15.66 5.09
N ALA A 61 -11.46 -14.83 4.16
CA ALA A 61 -11.68 -13.40 4.39
C ALA A 61 -13.03 -13.17 5.07
N VAL A 62 -13.02 -12.48 6.19
CA VAL A 62 -14.21 -12.10 6.98
C VAL A 62 -14.33 -10.59 6.97
N VAL A 63 -15.42 -10.04 6.45
CA VAL A 63 -15.67 -8.58 6.52
C VAL A 63 -16.12 -8.23 7.93
N VAL A 64 -15.38 -7.34 8.59
CA VAL A 64 -15.65 -6.84 9.94
C VAL A 64 -16.04 -5.35 9.94
N GLU A 65 -15.74 -4.64 8.85
CA GLU A 65 -16.08 -3.23 8.66
C GLU A 65 -16.41 -2.97 7.19
N GLU A 66 -17.40 -2.11 6.92
CA GLU A 66 -17.85 -1.74 5.59
C GLU A 66 -17.87 -0.22 5.45
N LYS A 67 -17.37 0.28 4.34
CA LYS A 67 -17.40 1.69 3.96
C LYS A 67 -17.96 1.84 2.54
N GLU A 68 -19.14 2.42 2.43
CA GLU A 68 -19.63 2.92 1.14
C GLU A 68 -18.99 4.27 0.84
N SER A 69 -18.51 4.44 -0.40
CA SER A 69 -17.76 5.60 -0.86
C SER A 69 -18.29 6.03 -2.24
N GLU A 70 -18.18 7.33 -2.55
CA GLU A 70 -18.45 7.87 -3.89
C GLU A 70 -17.21 7.93 -4.78
N LEU A 71 -16.05 7.46 -4.26
CA LEU A 71 -14.76 7.53 -4.93
C LEU A 71 -14.63 6.53 -6.10
N ASP A 72 -13.61 6.75 -6.93
CA ASP A 72 -13.25 5.88 -8.05
C ASP A 72 -12.47 4.62 -7.56
N ILE A 73 -13.15 3.76 -6.81
CA ILE A 73 -12.60 2.55 -6.17
C ILE A 73 -11.84 1.67 -7.18
N LYS A 74 -12.35 1.54 -8.43
CA LYS A 74 -11.67 0.81 -9.51
C LYS A 74 -10.27 1.34 -9.84
N ASP A 75 -10.02 2.62 -9.57
CA ASP A 75 -8.74 3.28 -9.78
C ASP A 75 -7.89 3.35 -8.50
N ALA A 76 -8.32 2.63 -7.46
CA ALA A 76 -7.71 2.60 -6.14
C ALA A 76 -7.76 3.96 -5.42
N ASP A 77 -8.79 4.75 -5.73
CA ASP A 77 -9.15 5.93 -4.95
C ASP A 77 -9.82 5.46 -3.65
N SER A 78 -9.32 5.89 -2.50
CA SER A 78 -9.71 5.38 -1.20
C SER A 78 -9.49 6.41 -0.10
N ASP A 79 -10.54 6.64 0.69
CA ASP A 79 -10.49 7.54 1.85
C ASP A 79 -10.70 6.84 3.20
N VAL A 80 -10.91 5.52 3.20
CA VAL A 80 -11.29 4.78 4.40
C VAL A 80 -10.24 4.88 5.50
N LEU A 81 -10.68 5.24 6.69
CA LEU A 81 -9.96 5.13 7.96
C LEU A 81 -10.62 4.02 8.77
N PHE A 82 -9.92 2.92 9.01
CA PHE A 82 -10.44 1.78 9.77
C PHE A 82 -10.69 2.18 11.23
N GLU A 83 -11.70 1.57 11.86
CA GLU A 83 -11.91 1.77 13.30
C GLU A 83 -10.66 1.39 14.13
N SER A 84 -9.96 0.32 13.74
CA SER A 84 -8.70 -0.10 14.36
C SER A 84 -7.55 0.90 14.19
N GLU A 85 -7.61 1.77 13.18
CA GLU A 85 -6.59 2.78 12.92
C GLU A 85 -6.72 4.04 13.78
N LYS A 86 -7.78 4.15 14.59
CA LYS A 86 -8.00 5.29 15.49
C LYS A 86 -7.34 5.11 16.86
N ALA A 87 -6.98 3.89 17.23
CA ALA A 87 -6.37 3.59 18.51
C ALA A 87 -4.90 4.08 18.60
N PRO A 88 -4.42 4.53 19.77
CA PRO A 88 -3.01 4.83 20.00
C PRO A 88 -2.10 3.65 19.62
N LEU A 89 -0.83 3.94 19.35
CA LEU A 89 0.22 2.95 19.12
C LEU A 89 1.04 2.75 20.38
N THR A 90 1.39 1.50 20.66
CA THR A 90 2.52 1.22 21.54
C THR A 90 3.83 1.45 20.76
N ALA A 91 4.94 1.68 21.48
CA ALA A 91 6.25 1.81 20.86
C ALA A 91 6.62 0.58 20.03
N ASP A 92 6.33 -0.62 20.54
CA ASP A 92 6.62 -1.90 19.85
C ASP A 92 5.80 -2.07 18.57
N GLU A 93 4.51 -1.69 18.57
CA GLU A 93 3.68 -1.70 17.36
C GLU A 93 4.20 -0.72 16.32
N TYR A 94 4.53 0.50 16.75
CA TYR A 94 5.10 1.52 15.87
C TYR A 94 6.39 1.04 15.20
N GLU A 95 7.34 0.51 15.96
CA GLU A 95 8.62 0.03 15.40
C GLU A 95 8.43 -1.13 14.42
N LYS A 96 7.48 -2.04 14.67
CA LYS A 96 7.13 -3.12 13.73
C LYS A 96 6.56 -2.55 12.43
N LEU A 97 5.60 -1.64 12.51
CA LEU A 97 4.95 -1.03 11.34
C LEU A 97 5.92 -0.15 10.54
N LYS A 98 6.74 0.65 11.21
CA LYS A 98 7.82 1.44 10.59
C LYS A 98 8.82 0.54 9.86
N SER A 99 9.27 -0.53 10.52
CA SER A 99 10.19 -1.49 9.91
C SER A 99 9.59 -2.14 8.66
N LEU A 100 8.30 -2.47 8.69
CA LEU A 100 7.57 -3.02 7.55
C LEU A 100 7.45 -2.02 6.41
N ALA A 101 7.11 -0.75 6.71
CA ALA A 101 7.03 0.31 5.71
C ALA A 101 8.39 0.64 5.08
N LEU A 102 9.48 0.59 5.86
CA LEU A 102 10.84 0.75 5.33
C LEU A 102 11.29 -0.45 4.50
N LYS A 103 10.92 -1.68 4.92
CA LYS A 103 11.12 -2.89 4.10
C LYS A 103 10.41 -2.78 2.77
N SER A 104 9.15 -2.34 2.77
CA SER A 104 8.35 -2.13 1.55
C SER A 104 9.05 -1.17 0.59
N ALA A 105 9.55 -0.03 1.08
CA ALA A 105 10.29 0.94 0.29
C ALA A 105 11.60 0.36 -0.30
N MET A 106 12.34 -0.42 0.49
CA MET A 106 13.56 -1.10 0.02
C MET A 106 13.26 -2.11 -1.08
N ASP A 107 12.23 -2.92 -0.90
CA ASP A 107 11.83 -3.95 -1.85
C ASP A 107 11.29 -3.33 -3.15
N PHE A 108 10.56 -2.21 -3.04
CA PHE A 108 10.13 -1.44 -4.22
C PHE A 108 11.33 -0.88 -5.01
N LEU A 109 12.32 -0.33 -4.30
CA LEU A 109 13.57 0.14 -4.90
C LEU A 109 14.38 -1.00 -5.56
N ALA A 110 14.41 -2.18 -4.94
CA ALA A 110 15.09 -3.36 -5.49
C ALA A 110 14.41 -3.82 -6.80
N LEU A 111 13.07 -3.96 -6.79
CA LEU A 111 12.30 -4.25 -7.99
C LEU A 111 12.60 -3.23 -9.10
N TYR A 112 12.48 -1.94 -8.81
CA TYR A 112 12.76 -0.87 -9.78
C TYR A 112 14.18 -0.97 -10.36
N LYS A 113 15.20 -1.19 -9.51
CA LYS A 113 16.60 -1.32 -9.94
C LYS A 113 16.83 -2.53 -10.83
N SER A 114 16.10 -3.63 -10.66
CA SER A 114 16.22 -4.84 -11.45
C SER A 114 15.78 -4.70 -12.90
N ILE A 115 14.95 -3.71 -13.22
CA ILE A 115 14.38 -3.51 -14.56
C ILE A 115 15.45 -2.99 -15.52
N PRO A 116 15.72 -3.68 -16.67
CA PRO A 116 16.80 -3.30 -17.57
C PRO A 116 16.63 -1.95 -18.26
N ASP A 117 15.44 -1.65 -18.74
CA ASP A 117 15.05 -0.37 -19.37
C ASP A 117 13.79 0.16 -18.69
N LYS A 118 13.97 1.24 -17.96
CA LYS A 118 12.95 1.84 -17.10
C LYS A 118 11.91 2.66 -17.85
N SER A 119 12.22 3.03 -19.11
CA SER A 119 11.32 3.77 -20.00
C SER A 119 10.43 2.87 -20.85
N ALA A 120 10.76 1.57 -20.94
CA ALA A 120 9.98 0.61 -21.70
C ALA A 120 8.64 0.30 -21.00
N THR A 121 7.58 0.15 -21.79
CA THR A 121 6.25 -0.17 -21.29
C THR A 121 5.44 -1.04 -22.28
N ALA A 122 4.55 -1.88 -21.71
CA ALA A 122 3.51 -2.60 -22.46
C ALA A 122 2.10 -2.18 -22.01
N ILE A 123 1.98 -1.05 -21.29
CA ILE A 123 0.72 -0.52 -20.76
C ILE A 123 0.21 0.57 -21.71
N ALA A 124 -1.06 0.48 -22.11
CA ALA A 124 -1.73 1.51 -22.89
C ALA A 124 -1.94 2.80 -22.05
N GLU A 125 -2.05 3.93 -22.74
CA GLU A 125 -2.38 5.19 -22.07
C GLU A 125 -3.78 5.16 -21.48
N ARG A 126 -3.89 5.62 -20.23
CA ARG A 126 -5.14 5.75 -19.50
C ARG A 126 -5.06 6.96 -18.57
N LYS A 127 -6.16 7.70 -18.50
CA LYS A 127 -6.34 8.79 -17.52
C LYS A 127 -7.36 8.38 -16.47
N THR A 128 -7.15 8.88 -15.27
CA THR A 128 -8.06 8.76 -14.12
C THR A 128 -8.35 10.15 -13.55
N PHE A 129 -9.05 10.23 -12.44
CA PHE A 129 -9.32 11.49 -11.73
C PHE A 129 -8.03 12.24 -11.34
N TYR A 130 -6.94 11.53 -11.04
CA TYR A 130 -5.63 12.11 -10.67
C TYR A 130 -4.71 12.37 -11.89
N GLY A 131 -5.17 12.17 -13.11
CA GLY A 131 -4.43 12.44 -14.34
C GLY A 131 -3.94 11.19 -15.06
N GLN A 132 -2.77 11.28 -15.70
CA GLN A 132 -2.18 10.17 -16.45
C GLN A 132 -1.71 9.06 -15.51
N VAL A 133 -2.18 7.84 -15.75
CA VAL A 133 -1.72 6.66 -14.99
C VAL A 133 -0.26 6.35 -15.33
N PRO A 134 0.62 6.13 -14.35
CA PRO A 134 2.00 5.73 -14.58
C PRO A 134 2.09 4.43 -15.40
N ARG A 135 2.94 4.39 -16.42
CA ARG A 135 3.04 3.28 -17.39
C ARG A 135 4.42 2.65 -17.46
N THR A 136 5.45 3.43 -17.22
CA THR A 136 6.85 2.99 -17.23
C THR A 136 7.33 2.72 -15.80
N ALA A 137 8.46 2.04 -15.65
CA ALA A 137 9.05 1.84 -14.34
C ALA A 137 9.47 3.15 -13.69
N ASP A 138 10.01 4.11 -14.49
CA ASP A 138 10.36 5.45 -13.98
C ASP A 138 9.15 6.21 -13.49
N GLU A 139 8.06 6.25 -14.27
CA GLU A 139 6.82 6.92 -13.88
C GLU A 139 6.21 6.32 -12.61
N MET A 140 6.15 4.97 -12.50
CA MET A 140 5.65 4.30 -11.32
C MET A 140 6.53 4.56 -10.09
N TYR A 141 7.84 4.56 -10.27
CA TYR A 141 8.78 4.81 -9.19
C TYR A 141 8.67 6.24 -8.65
N GLU A 142 8.70 7.24 -9.54
CA GLU A 142 8.58 8.64 -9.12
C GLU A 142 7.21 8.94 -8.49
N HIS A 143 6.13 8.39 -9.05
CA HIS A 143 4.80 8.52 -8.47
C HIS A 143 4.75 7.93 -7.05
N THR A 144 5.27 6.72 -6.87
CA THR A 144 5.25 6.04 -5.55
C THR A 144 6.18 6.73 -4.54
N LYS A 145 7.33 7.21 -4.97
CA LYS A 145 8.26 7.97 -4.11
C LYS A 145 7.65 9.30 -3.66
N ASN A 146 6.99 10.01 -4.58
CA ASN A 146 6.54 11.38 -4.35
C ASN A 146 5.32 11.50 -3.42
N VAL A 147 4.62 10.41 -3.09
CA VAL A 147 3.60 10.42 -2.04
C VAL A 147 4.18 10.52 -0.63
N ASN A 148 5.49 10.43 -0.47
CA ASN A 148 6.14 10.48 0.85
C ASN A 148 5.85 11.79 1.58
N GLU A 149 6.12 12.94 0.93
CA GLU A 149 5.81 14.27 1.45
C GLU A 149 4.29 14.41 1.73
N TYR A 150 3.45 13.97 0.78
CA TYR A 150 1.99 14.06 0.88
C TYR A 150 1.46 13.32 2.12
N TYR A 151 1.79 12.03 2.29
CA TYR A 151 1.25 11.25 3.41
C TYR A 151 1.74 11.73 4.77
N PHE A 152 2.98 12.19 4.88
CA PHE A 152 3.47 12.79 6.11
C PHE A 152 2.80 14.15 6.42
N ALA A 153 2.54 14.97 5.39
CA ALA A 153 1.84 16.24 5.54
C ALA A 153 0.41 16.05 6.08
N GLU A 154 -0.29 14.96 5.69
CA GLU A 154 -1.64 14.65 6.19
C GLU A 154 -1.71 14.42 7.70
N ILE A 155 -0.57 14.16 8.36
CA ILE A 155 -0.44 14.09 9.83
C ILE A 155 0.44 15.20 10.39
N ASN A 156 0.54 16.32 9.67
CA ASN A 156 1.31 17.52 10.05
C ASN A 156 2.80 17.25 10.27
N VAL A 157 3.41 16.34 9.54
CA VAL A 157 4.86 16.09 9.55
C VAL A 157 5.46 16.69 8.28
N ASP A 158 6.45 17.56 8.45
CA ASP A 158 7.23 18.12 7.35
C ASP A 158 8.26 17.10 6.87
N ALA A 159 8.11 16.65 5.62
CA ALA A 159 8.97 15.66 4.99
C ALA A 159 9.27 16.05 3.55
N ASP A 160 10.32 15.49 2.96
CA ASP A 160 10.74 15.76 1.59
C ASP A 160 10.75 14.48 0.74
N ASN A 161 10.88 14.63 -0.59
CA ASN A 161 11.00 13.54 -1.55
C ASN A 161 12.42 13.40 -2.14
N ASN A 162 13.45 13.97 -1.50
CA ASN A 162 14.82 13.92 -1.97
C ASN A 162 15.46 12.53 -1.79
N GLY A 163 16.32 12.15 -2.72
CA GLY A 163 16.99 10.86 -2.71
C GLY A 163 16.08 9.72 -3.19
N ASN A 164 16.35 8.50 -2.76
CA ASN A 164 15.53 7.35 -3.10
C ASN A 164 14.35 7.17 -2.10
N ILE A 165 13.39 6.32 -2.48
CA ILE A 165 12.16 6.09 -1.70
C ILE A 165 12.41 5.65 -0.25
N TYR A 166 13.47 4.87 0.00
CA TYR A 166 13.84 4.45 1.36
C TYR A 166 14.39 5.61 2.18
N GLU A 167 15.28 6.41 1.58
CA GLU A 167 15.93 7.55 2.27
C GLU A 167 14.94 8.64 2.64
N CYS A 168 14.06 9.05 1.71
CA CYS A 168 13.06 10.07 2.01
C CYS A 168 12.05 9.59 3.05
N ARG A 169 11.60 8.32 2.98
CA ARG A 169 10.68 7.74 3.98
C ARG A 169 11.32 7.65 5.36
N LYS A 170 12.59 7.27 5.43
CA LYS A 170 13.34 7.21 6.69
C LYS A 170 13.42 8.59 7.35
N ARG A 171 13.76 9.64 6.59
CA ARG A 171 13.77 11.02 7.13
C ARG A 171 12.39 11.50 7.59
N GLY A 172 11.33 11.13 6.88
CA GLY A 172 9.97 11.42 7.31
C GLY A 172 9.64 10.81 8.67
N TYR A 173 10.07 9.56 8.92
CA TYR A 173 9.93 8.96 10.26
C TYR A 173 10.80 9.64 11.32
N GLU A 174 12.03 10.04 11.00
CA GLU A 174 12.89 10.81 11.92
C GLU A 174 12.25 12.15 12.30
N ALA A 175 11.61 12.83 11.32
CA ALA A 175 10.85 14.06 11.59
C ALA A 175 9.59 13.81 12.44
N LEU A 176 8.87 12.71 12.21
CA LEU A 176 7.73 12.29 13.01
C LEU A 176 8.13 11.99 14.46
N GLU A 177 9.20 11.25 14.66
CA GLU A 177 9.72 10.83 15.98
C GLU A 177 10.22 12.03 16.82
N ALA A 178 10.55 13.14 16.18
CA ALA A 178 10.89 14.39 16.88
C ALA A 178 9.66 15.10 17.46
N LYS A 179 8.44 14.69 17.11
CA LYS A 179 7.21 15.28 17.65
C LYS A 179 6.83 14.65 18.98
N PRO A 180 6.41 15.45 19.96
CA PRO A 180 5.87 14.89 21.21
C PRO A 180 4.56 14.14 20.89
N ASP A 181 4.31 13.10 21.67
CA ASP A 181 3.02 12.38 21.67
C ASP A 181 2.57 11.77 20.32
N PHE A 182 3.48 11.59 19.35
CA PHE A 182 3.12 11.03 18.02
C PHE A 182 2.47 9.64 18.12
N LEU A 183 2.76 8.87 19.15
CA LEU A 183 2.17 7.57 19.42
C LEU A 183 0.69 7.63 19.87
N GLN A 184 0.20 8.82 20.24
CA GLN A 184 -1.23 8.99 20.53
C GLN A 184 -2.10 8.76 19.30
N ASN A 185 -1.49 8.80 18.11
CA ASN A 185 -2.18 8.49 16.86
C ASN A 185 -3.46 9.31 16.66
N THR A 186 -3.40 10.59 17.00
CA THR A 186 -4.55 11.49 16.89
C THR A 186 -5.06 11.52 15.46
N VAL A 187 -6.37 11.33 15.29
CA VAL A 187 -7.02 11.50 14.00
C VAL A 187 -7.08 12.97 13.65
N ILE A 188 -6.60 13.32 12.47
CA ILE A 188 -6.53 14.68 11.93
C ILE A 188 -7.35 14.72 10.65
N GLU A 189 -8.06 15.81 10.40
CA GLU A 189 -8.67 16.07 9.10
C GLU A 189 -7.59 16.54 8.11
N GLY A 190 -7.41 15.79 7.05
CA GLY A 190 -6.42 16.05 6.01
C GLY A 190 -6.94 16.95 4.89
N SER A 191 -6.16 17.02 3.80
CA SER A 191 -6.33 17.99 2.71
C SER A 191 -7.68 17.95 1.98
N TYR A 192 -8.36 16.80 1.95
CA TYR A 192 -9.63 16.60 1.24
C TYR A 192 -10.80 16.32 2.18
N GLY A 193 -10.69 16.70 3.46
CA GLY A 193 -11.69 16.39 4.47
C GLY A 193 -11.68 14.93 4.92
N GLU A 194 -10.64 14.19 4.56
CA GLU A 194 -10.44 12.81 4.98
C GLU A 194 -9.85 12.74 6.39
N GLY A 195 -10.29 11.73 7.16
CA GLY A 195 -9.64 11.42 8.43
C GLY A 195 -8.29 10.72 8.20
N TRP A 196 -7.22 11.24 8.82
CA TRP A 196 -5.89 10.66 8.80
C TRP A 196 -5.38 10.35 10.20
N SER A 197 -4.68 9.24 10.33
CA SER A 197 -3.96 8.84 11.54
C SER A 197 -2.58 8.29 11.15
N LEU A 198 -1.67 8.18 12.11
CA LEU A 198 -0.36 7.57 11.84
C LEU A 198 -0.50 6.11 11.38
N ARG A 199 -1.47 5.33 11.92
CA ARG A 199 -1.75 3.97 11.46
C ARG A 199 -2.20 3.94 9.99
N LYS A 200 -3.08 4.86 9.58
CA LYS A 200 -3.49 5.01 8.17
C LYS A 200 -2.30 5.36 7.28
N VAL A 201 -1.43 6.28 7.69
CA VAL A 201 -0.20 6.63 6.93
C VAL A 201 0.71 5.42 6.75
N LEU A 202 0.96 4.65 7.80
CA LEU A 202 1.77 3.44 7.76
C LEU A 202 1.17 2.39 6.80
N ARG A 203 -0.15 2.18 6.86
CA ARG A 203 -0.86 1.30 5.91
C ARG A 203 -0.77 1.82 4.48
N HIS A 204 -0.99 3.12 4.25
CA HIS A 204 -0.96 3.73 2.92
C HIS A 204 0.40 3.58 2.25
N PHE A 205 1.51 3.75 2.96
CA PHE A 205 2.83 3.51 2.40
C PHE A 205 2.98 2.09 1.88
N ILE A 206 2.63 1.08 2.67
CA ILE A 206 2.80 -0.32 2.28
C ILE A 206 1.81 -0.70 1.17
N TRP A 207 0.56 -0.28 1.29
CA TRP A 207 -0.48 -0.51 0.30
C TRP A 207 -0.14 0.11 -1.06
N HIS A 208 0.28 1.37 -1.07
CA HIS A 208 0.64 2.10 -2.29
C HIS A 208 1.90 1.51 -2.96
N ASP A 209 2.93 1.19 -2.18
CA ASP A 209 4.10 0.47 -2.69
C ASP A 209 3.68 -0.85 -3.35
N ARG A 210 2.81 -1.65 -2.71
CA ARG A 210 2.36 -2.94 -3.25
C ARG A 210 1.49 -2.80 -4.50
N ILE A 211 0.64 -1.77 -4.60
CA ILE A 211 -0.13 -1.48 -5.83
C ILE A 211 0.82 -1.29 -7.00
N HIS A 212 1.76 -0.37 -6.86
CA HIS A 212 2.68 0.00 -7.94
C HIS A 212 3.75 -1.07 -8.18
N ALA A 213 4.19 -1.79 -7.15
CA ALA A 213 5.08 -2.95 -7.31
C ALA A 213 4.41 -4.06 -8.14
N LYS A 214 3.14 -4.40 -7.89
CA LYS A 214 2.38 -5.38 -8.69
C LYS A 214 2.26 -4.93 -10.15
N ALA A 215 1.94 -3.65 -10.38
CA ALA A 215 1.83 -3.10 -11.73
C ALA A 215 3.19 -3.12 -12.44
N MET A 216 4.24 -2.66 -11.78
CA MET A 216 5.62 -2.61 -12.29
C MET A 216 6.15 -4.02 -12.61
N TYR A 217 6.01 -4.96 -11.69
CA TYR A 217 6.46 -6.34 -11.88
C TYR A 217 5.74 -7.02 -13.06
N ARG A 218 4.41 -6.88 -13.16
CA ARG A 218 3.62 -7.43 -14.28
C ARG A 218 4.03 -6.81 -15.63
N MET A 219 4.19 -5.49 -15.68
CA MET A 219 4.63 -4.78 -16.87
C MET A 219 6.03 -5.21 -17.28
N ALA A 220 6.99 -5.17 -16.38
CA ALA A 220 8.38 -5.52 -16.67
C ALA A 220 8.54 -7.01 -17.03
N SER A 221 7.83 -7.90 -16.34
CA SER A 221 7.81 -9.35 -16.69
C SER A 221 7.27 -9.60 -18.09
N LYS A 222 6.26 -8.84 -18.53
CA LYS A 222 5.71 -8.92 -19.89
C LYS A 222 6.70 -8.41 -20.95
N VAL A 223 7.45 -7.36 -20.65
CA VAL A 223 8.41 -6.74 -21.60
C VAL A 223 9.72 -7.52 -21.67
N PHE A 224 10.26 -7.94 -20.52
CA PHE A 224 11.64 -8.47 -20.42
C PHE A 224 11.70 -9.97 -20.12
N GLY A 225 10.59 -10.57 -19.68
CA GLY A 225 10.51 -11.95 -19.18
C GLY A 225 10.77 -12.04 -17.66
N VAL A 226 10.01 -12.90 -16.98
CA VAL A 226 10.00 -13.09 -15.52
C VAL A 226 11.40 -13.35 -14.93
N ALA A 227 12.24 -14.14 -15.64
CA ALA A 227 13.57 -14.51 -15.15
C ALA A 227 14.57 -13.35 -15.04
N LYS A 228 14.25 -12.17 -15.61
CA LYS A 228 15.11 -10.99 -15.60
C LYS A 228 14.73 -9.96 -14.56
N ILE A 229 13.60 -10.16 -13.90
CA ILE A 229 13.01 -9.17 -12.99
C ILE A 229 12.98 -9.75 -11.59
N GLU A 230 13.54 -9.03 -10.63
CA GLU A 230 13.43 -9.41 -9.22
C GLU A 230 11.98 -9.28 -8.75
N ASN A 231 11.58 -10.20 -7.87
CA ASN A 231 10.24 -10.20 -7.27
C ASN A 231 10.33 -10.23 -5.74
N PRO A 232 10.83 -9.14 -5.12
CA PRO A 232 11.03 -9.12 -3.67
C PRO A 232 9.72 -9.20 -2.88
N PHE A 233 8.59 -8.80 -3.48
CA PHE A 233 7.26 -8.90 -2.85
C PHE A 233 6.60 -10.29 -2.99
N CYS A 234 7.20 -11.22 -3.72
CA CYS A 234 6.69 -12.58 -3.95
C CYS A 234 5.30 -12.63 -4.65
N PHE A 235 5.03 -11.70 -5.58
CA PHE A 235 3.79 -11.71 -6.39
C PHE A 235 3.69 -12.89 -7.34
#